data_d30aca3f15f083acff73c9ccf78b972a
#
_entry.id   d30aca3f15f083acff73c9ccf78b972a
#
_cell.length_a   1.000
_cell.length_b   1.000
_cell.length_c   1.000
_cell.angle_alpha   90.00
_cell.angle_beta   90.00
_cell.angle_gamma   90.00
#
_symmetry.space_group_name_H-M   'P 1'
#
loop_
_entity.id
_entity.type
_entity.pdbx_description
1 polymer ?
#
loop_
_entity_poly.entity_id
_entity_poly.type
_entity_poly.pdbx_seq_one_letter_code
_entity_poly.pdbx_strand_id
1 'polypeptide(L)'
;MSSVTSSMAPAAKVESATALPQRAVSLTERLLQVNLWLVFIFFYAPIAVLIIFSFNSGRVVSQWEGFSLAWYTKLFSNRDIGLALYNSMVVAGVSTVISTIMGTLVALGMERFDFRGKLSMDSMLYLPIIIPDIAMAVMLLLFFVQAGQLLARIGFGFSLGLGTIILAHVAFNISYVAVVVRARLADFDKSLEEAARDLYANEWNTFRHVTLPLIMPGILGGALLAFTISLDDFVVTFFTSGPGSTTLPLRIYSMVKTGITPEINALSTLMLLASMVLVLGSLALQRK
;
A
#
# COMPACT_ATOMS: atom_id res chain seq x y z
N MET A 1 60.41 -34.75 50.21
CA MET A 1 60.91 -34.08 48.98
C MET A 1 60.45 -34.89 47.80
N SER A 2 59.40 -34.54 47.18
CA SER A 2 58.88 -35.15 45.95
C SER A 2 58.44 -34.03 45.02
N SER A 3 59.18 -33.88 43.96
CA SER A 3 59.02 -32.89 42.89
C SER A 3 57.80 -33.23 42.03
N VAL A 4 56.83 -32.30 41.97
CA VAL A 4 55.69 -32.33 41.03
C VAL A 4 56.11 -31.68 39.71
N THR A 5 56.38 -32.52 38.71
CA THR A 5 56.58 -32.04 37.32
C THR A 5 55.26 -31.77 36.68
N SER A 6 55.00 -30.48 36.43
CA SER A 6 53.87 -29.98 35.64
C SER A 6 54.08 -30.33 34.16
N SER A 7 53.23 -31.19 33.64
CA SER A 7 53.18 -31.51 32.20
C SER A 7 52.34 -30.42 31.50
N MET A 8 52.98 -29.54 30.75
CA MET A 8 52.31 -28.63 29.83
C MET A 8 51.80 -29.42 28.60
N ALA A 9 50.49 -29.49 28.44
CA ALA A 9 49.86 -29.99 27.22
C ALA A 9 50.16 -29.06 26.04
N PRO A 10 50.40 -29.57 24.83
CA PRO A 10 50.66 -28.73 23.66
C PRO A 10 49.39 -28.01 23.22
N ALA A 11 49.52 -26.71 22.95
CA ALA A 11 48.46 -25.86 22.41
C ALA A 11 47.90 -26.45 21.10
N ALA A 12 46.59 -26.70 21.10
CA ALA A 12 45.86 -27.10 19.90
C ALA A 12 46.00 -26.01 18.82
N LYS A 13 46.57 -26.38 17.68
CA LYS A 13 46.57 -25.57 16.47
C LYS A 13 45.10 -25.24 16.11
N VAL A 14 44.77 -23.97 16.16
CA VAL A 14 43.53 -23.45 15.56
C VAL A 14 43.62 -23.71 14.06
N GLU A 15 42.94 -24.74 13.58
CA GLU A 15 42.77 -24.99 12.15
C GLU A 15 42.10 -23.74 11.54
N SER A 16 42.83 -23.10 10.62
CA SER A 16 42.36 -22.01 9.82
C SER A 16 41.03 -22.39 9.16
N ALA A 17 39.99 -21.61 9.44
CA ALA A 17 38.67 -21.74 8.82
C ALA A 17 38.85 -21.91 7.32
N THR A 18 38.59 -23.10 6.80
CA THR A 18 38.60 -23.43 5.39
C THR A 18 37.60 -22.50 4.69
N ALA A 19 38.13 -21.62 3.85
CA ALA A 19 37.31 -20.81 2.95
C ALA A 19 36.35 -21.73 2.19
N LEU A 20 35.05 -21.50 2.33
CA LEU A 20 34.04 -22.27 1.61
C LEU A 20 34.36 -22.21 0.11
N PRO A 21 34.37 -23.32 -0.61
CA PRO A 21 34.69 -23.32 -2.03
C PRO A 21 33.68 -22.41 -2.75
N GLN A 22 34.18 -21.43 -3.49
CA GLN A 22 33.35 -20.62 -4.37
C GLN A 22 32.65 -21.55 -5.36
N ARG A 23 31.36 -21.79 -5.14
CA ARG A 23 30.55 -22.67 -5.96
C ARG A 23 30.53 -22.08 -7.37
N ALA A 24 31.13 -22.77 -8.34
CA ALA A 24 31.09 -22.38 -9.73
C ALA A 24 29.59 -22.25 -10.13
N VAL A 25 29.19 -21.06 -10.59
CA VAL A 25 27.80 -20.79 -11.00
C VAL A 25 27.45 -21.76 -12.11
N SER A 26 26.46 -22.60 -11.87
CA SER A 26 26.00 -23.62 -12.83
C SER A 26 25.41 -22.95 -14.09
N LEU A 27 25.41 -23.65 -15.22
CA LEU A 27 24.77 -23.15 -16.45
C LEU A 27 23.32 -22.76 -16.20
N THR A 28 22.60 -23.54 -15.40
CA THR A 28 21.22 -23.29 -15.00
C THR A 28 21.09 -21.96 -14.21
N GLU A 29 21.99 -21.70 -13.28
CA GLU A 29 21.99 -20.44 -12.52
C GLU A 29 22.25 -19.22 -13.42
N ARG A 30 23.14 -19.36 -14.41
CA ARG A 30 23.38 -18.29 -15.40
C ARG A 30 22.16 -18.05 -16.29
N LEU A 31 21.49 -19.12 -16.76
CA LEU A 31 20.26 -18.99 -17.54
C LEU A 31 19.14 -18.34 -16.73
N LEU A 32 19.00 -18.71 -15.46
CA LEU A 32 18.03 -18.08 -14.56
C LEU A 32 18.35 -16.59 -14.32
N GLN A 33 19.63 -16.23 -14.15
CA GLN A 33 20.04 -14.83 -14.02
C GLN A 33 19.76 -14.02 -15.29
N VAL A 34 20.05 -14.57 -16.48
CA VAL A 34 19.75 -13.91 -17.76
C VAL A 34 18.24 -13.72 -17.92
N ASN A 35 17.46 -14.77 -17.65
CA ASN A 35 16.00 -14.69 -17.69
C ASN A 35 15.48 -13.61 -16.72
N LEU A 36 15.99 -13.57 -15.49
CA LEU A 36 15.64 -12.55 -14.50
C LEU A 36 15.88 -11.13 -15.03
N TRP A 37 17.07 -10.87 -15.60
CA TRP A 37 17.38 -9.57 -16.18
C TRP A 37 16.50 -9.22 -17.38
N LEU A 38 16.21 -10.20 -18.26
CA LEU A 38 15.29 -9.98 -19.39
C LEU A 38 13.89 -9.59 -18.91
N VAL A 39 13.37 -10.27 -17.88
CA VAL A 39 12.08 -9.94 -17.27
C VAL A 39 12.11 -8.53 -16.69
N PHE A 40 13.15 -8.17 -15.93
CA PHE A 40 13.29 -6.83 -15.39
C PHE A 40 13.34 -5.77 -16.48
N ILE A 41 14.16 -5.95 -17.50
CA ILE A 41 14.24 -5.02 -18.63
C ILE A 41 12.88 -4.89 -19.31
N PHE A 42 12.19 -5.99 -19.57
CA PHE A 42 10.87 -5.98 -20.21
C PHE A 42 9.85 -5.16 -19.43
N PHE A 43 9.82 -5.28 -18.10
CA PHE A 43 8.88 -4.53 -17.27
C PHE A 43 9.28 -3.07 -17.05
N TYR A 44 10.59 -2.78 -16.91
CA TYR A 44 11.04 -1.43 -16.60
C TYR A 44 11.32 -0.57 -17.83
N ALA A 45 11.57 -1.16 -19.01
CA ALA A 45 11.83 -0.39 -20.24
C ALA A 45 10.69 0.57 -20.61
N PRO A 46 9.39 0.17 -20.60
CA PRO A 46 8.31 1.11 -20.88
C PRO A 46 8.26 2.27 -19.87
N ILE A 47 8.55 2.01 -18.59
CA ILE A 47 8.59 3.03 -17.55
C ILE A 47 9.74 4.00 -17.79
N ALA A 48 10.92 3.48 -18.13
CA ALA A 48 12.08 4.31 -18.48
C ALA A 48 11.81 5.20 -19.70
N VAL A 49 11.16 4.64 -20.73
CA VAL A 49 10.73 5.39 -21.91
C VAL A 49 9.77 6.51 -21.52
N LEU A 50 8.75 6.24 -20.71
CA LEU A 50 7.80 7.23 -20.21
C LEU A 50 8.52 8.36 -19.47
N ILE A 51 9.45 8.02 -18.57
CA ILE A 51 10.24 9.02 -17.81
C ILE A 51 11.10 9.86 -18.77
N ILE A 52 11.80 9.25 -19.72
CA ILE A 52 12.62 9.98 -20.68
C ILE A 52 11.74 10.93 -21.51
N PHE A 53 10.64 10.44 -22.06
CA PHE A 53 9.74 11.24 -22.88
C PHE A 53 8.94 12.28 -22.11
N SER A 54 8.93 12.24 -20.77
CA SER A 54 8.38 13.32 -19.96
C SER A 54 9.18 14.63 -20.07
N PHE A 55 10.45 14.54 -20.47
CA PHE A 55 11.34 15.66 -20.71
C PHE A 55 11.43 16.08 -22.19
N ASN A 56 10.64 15.47 -23.08
CA ASN A 56 10.67 15.81 -24.49
C ASN A 56 10.05 17.18 -24.75
N SER A 57 10.68 18.01 -25.60
CA SER A 57 10.16 19.32 -25.99
C SER A 57 9.00 19.25 -26.98
N GLY A 58 8.94 18.15 -27.75
CA GLY A 58 7.94 17.93 -28.80
C GLY A 58 6.53 17.70 -28.24
N ARG A 59 5.54 17.83 -29.12
CA ARG A 59 4.14 17.51 -28.82
C ARG A 59 3.78 16.05 -29.14
N VAL A 60 4.61 15.41 -29.94
CA VAL A 60 4.39 14.01 -30.39
C VAL A 60 5.19 13.09 -29.47
N VAL A 61 4.48 12.18 -28.80
CA VAL A 61 5.10 11.25 -27.81
C VAL A 61 6.04 10.21 -28.40
N SER A 62 6.05 10.03 -29.73
CA SER A 62 6.88 9.02 -30.42
C SER A 62 8.18 9.57 -30.99
N GLN A 63 8.39 10.91 -30.97
CA GLN A 63 9.58 11.55 -31.54
C GLN A 63 10.27 12.40 -30.50
N TRP A 64 11.59 12.19 -30.35
CA TRP A 64 12.40 13.00 -29.45
C TRP A 64 12.87 14.27 -30.18
N GLU A 65 12.41 15.43 -29.73
CA GLU A 65 12.72 16.74 -30.30
C GLU A 65 13.71 17.56 -29.46
N GLY A 66 14.07 17.07 -28.26
CA GLY A 66 15.03 17.72 -27.38
C GLY A 66 14.57 17.72 -25.93
N PHE A 67 15.45 18.16 -25.02
CA PHE A 67 15.17 18.24 -23.59
C PHE A 67 14.40 19.51 -23.22
N SER A 68 13.31 19.39 -22.46
CA SER A 68 12.54 20.52 -21.96
C SER A 68 11.79 20.16 -20.68
N LEU A 69 11.58 21.15 -19.81
CA LEU A 69 10.74 21.08 -18.62
C LEU A 69 9.35 21.73 -18.84
N ALA A 70 9.04 22.15 -20.07
CA ALA A 70 7.83 22.90 -20.38
C ALA A 70 6.55 22.17 -19.99
N TRP A 71 6.52 20.83 -20.09
CA TRP A 71 5.37 20.03 -19.71
C TRP A 71 5.14 20.01 -18.20
N TYR A 72 6.21 20.02 -17.40
CA TYR A 72 6.10 20.15 -15.95
C TYR A 72 5.56 21.53 -15.54
N THR A 73 6.06 22.60 -16.16
CA THR A 73 5.55 23.94 -15.90
C THR A 73 4.08 24.06 -16.26
N LYS A 74 3.67 23.52 -17.42
CA LYS A 74 2.27 23.48 -17.86
C LYS A 74 1.39 22.67 -16.90
N LEU A 75 1.89 21.51 -16.44
CA LEU A 75 1.18 20.63 -15.50
C LEU A 75 0.88 21.35 -14.19
N PHE A 76 1.86 22.04 -13.61
CA PHE A 76 1.66 22.81 -12.37
C PHE A 76 0.73 24.02 -12.53
N SER A 77 0.57 24.52 -13.76
CA SER A 77 -0.35 25.60 -14.08
C SER A 77 -1.78 25.10 -14.40
N ASN A 78 -1.95 23.80 -14.57
CA ASN A 78 -3.24 23.20 -14.97
C ASN A 78 -4.15 23.02 -13.75
N ARG A 79 -5.19 23.87 -13.67
CA ARG A 79 -6.16 23.87 -12.58
C ARG A 79 -6.88 22.53 -12.43
N ASP A 80 -7.23 21.88 -13.53
CA ASP A 80 -7.97 20.60 -13.50
C ASP A 80 -7.13 19.48 -12.89
N ILE A 81 -5.82 19.45 -13.19
CA ILE A 81 -4.89 18.51 -12.60
C ILE A 81 -4.69 18.80 -11.11
N GLY A 82 -4.58 20.08 -10.74
CA GLY A 82 -4.51 20.49 -9.34
C GLY A 82 -5.74 20.07 -8.53
N LEU A 83 -6.95 20.25 -9.09
CA LEU A 83 -8.19 19.79 -8.45
C LEU A 83 -8.27 18.27 -8.37
N ALA A 84 -7.85 17.55 -9.43
CA ALA A 84 -7.83 16.09 -9.43
C ALA A 84 -6.86 15.54 -8.39
N LEU A 85 -5.68 16.15 -8.24
CA LEU A 85 -4.72 15.82 -7.19
C LEU A 85 -5.29 16.07 -5.79
N TYR A 86 -5.92 17.24 -5.58
CA TYR A 86 -6.57 17.54 -4.31
C TYR A 86 -7.65 16.51 -3.96
N ASN A 87 -8.53 16.17 -4.92
CA ASN A 87 -9.54 15.13 -4.73
C ASN A 87 -8.91 13.78 -4.37
N SER A 88 -7.85 13.35 -5.08
CA SER A 88 -7.13 12.12 -4.75
C SER A 88 -6.57 12.14 -3.33
N MET A 89 -5.95 13.24 -2.90
CA MET A 89 -5.40 13.38 -1.54
C MET A 89 -6.50 13.34 -0.48
N VAL A 90 -7.64 13.99 -0.73
CA VAL A 90 -8.79 13.96 0.20
C VAL A 90 -9.36 12.56 0.29
N VAL A 91 -9.60 11.89 -0.84
CA VAL A 91 -10.11 10.52 -0.86
C VAL A 91 -9.14 9.57 -0.14
N ALA A 92 -7.87 9.57 -0.54
CA ALA A 92 -6.87 8.68 0.05
C ALA A 92 -6.66 8.97 1.54
N GLY A 93 -6.54 10.23 1.93
CA GLY A 93 -6.32 10.62 3.33
C GLY A 93 -7.49 10.26 4.23
N VAL A 94 -8.71 10.67 3.86
CA VAL A 94 -9.90 10.44 4.69
C VAL A 94 -10.24 8.95 4.75
N SER A 95 -10.24 8.24 3.62
CA SER A 95 -10.51 6.80 3.62
C SER A 95 -9.48 6.01 4.41
N THR A 96 -8.19 6.38 4.32
CA THR A 96 -7.12 5.75 5.11
C THR A 96 -7.35 5.92 6.61
N VAL A 97 -7.64 7.13 7.08
CA VAL A 97 -7.85 7.36 8.52
C VAL A 97 -9.02 6.52 9.03
N ILE A 98 -10.16 6.56 8.33
CA ILE A 98 -11.36 5.80 8.73
C ILE A 98 -11.08 4.29 8.68
N SER A 99 -10.53 3.80 7.58
CA SER A 99 -10.28 2.35 7.41
C SER A 99 -9.18 1.84 8.35
N THR A 100 -8.20 2.67 8.71
CA THR A 100 -7.18 2.29 9.69
C THR A 100 -7.77 2.10 11.07
N ILE A 101 -8.63 3.03 11.51
CA ILE A 101 -9.33 2.90 12.80
C ILE A 101 -10.23 1.66 12.79
N MET A 102 -11.11 1.55 11.79
CA MET A 102 -12.07 0.44 11.70
C MET A 102 -11.39 -0.91 11.50
N GLY A 103 -10.40 -1.00 10.60
CA GLY A 103 -9.65 -2.22 10.33
C GLY A 103 -8.85 -2.69 11.54
N THR A 104 -8.24 -1.76 12.30
CA THR A 104 -7.56 -2.08 13.56
C THR A 104 -8.53 -2.62 14.61
N LEU A 105 -9.70 -1.99 14.77
CA LEU A 105 -10.74 -2.46 15.71
C LEU A 105 -11.25 -3.85 15.30
N VAL A 106 -11.48 -4.06 14.02
CA VAL A 106 -11.88 -5.39 13.49
C VAL A 106 -10.80 -6.43 13.75
N ALA A 107 -9.52 -6.10 13.47
CA ALA A 107 -8.39 -6.98 13.73
C ALA A 107 -8.30 -7.39 15.20
N LEU A 108 -8.39 -6.41 16.12
CA LEU A 108 -8.39 -6.65 17.57
C LEU A 108 -9.59 -7.51 17.99
N GLY A 109 -10.78 -7.20 17.46
CA GLY A 109 -11.99 -7.97 17.75
C GLY A 109 -11.88 -9.43 17.31
N MET A 110 -11.36 -9.66 16.11
CA MET A 110 -11.19 -11.00 15.54
C MET A 110 -10.13 -11.84 16.28
N GLU A 111 -9.05 -11.21 16.78
CA GLU A 111 -7.98 -11.95 17.47
C GLU A 111 -8.25 -12.16 18.97
N ARG A 112 -9.02 -11.28 19.60
CA ARG A 112 -9.23 -11.32 21.06
C ARG A 112 -10.49 -12.03 21.50
N PHE A 113 -11.52 -12.04 20.65
CA PHE A 113 -12.83 -12.57 21.02
C PHE A 113 -13.22 -13.79 20.20
N ASP A 114 -13.80 -14.77 20.87
CA ASP A 114 -14.48 -15.89 20.24
C ASP A 114 -15.99 -15.68 20.32
N PHE A 115 -16.63 -15.57 19.14
CA PHE A 115 -18.06 -15.32 19.03
C PHE A 115 -18.69 -16.16 17.92
N ARG A 116 -20.00 -16.36 18.02
CA ARG A 116 -20.76 -17.06 16.96
C ARG A 116 -20.72 -16.24 15.67
N GLY A 117 -20.33 -16.88 14.57
CA GLY A 117 -20.19 -16.20 13.26
C GLY A 117 -18.80 -15.63 12.98
N LYS A 118 -17.79 -15.84 13.84
CA LYS A 118 -16.40 -15.43 13.62
C LYS A 118 -15.86 -15.91 12.26
N LEU A 119 -16.13 -17.18 11.89
CA LEU A 119 -15.72 -17.74 10.61
C LEU A 119 -16.36 -17.01 9.42
N SER A 120 -17.66 -16.68 9.51
CA SER A 120 -18.34 -15.92 8.45
C SER A 120 -17.79 -14.51 8.34
N MET A 121 -17.52 -13.85 9.46
CA MET A 121 -16.93 -12.52 9.47
C MET A 121 -15.50 -12.53 8.93
N ASP A 122 -14.73 -13.56 9.25
CA ASP A 122 -13.40 -13.77 8.69
C ASP A 122 -13.47 -13.93 7.16
N SER A 123 -14.38 -14.76 6.67
CA SER A 123 -14.61 -14.90 5.22
C SER A 123 -15.00 -13.57 4.56
N MET A 124 -15.85 -12.77 5.20
CA MET A 124 -16.26 -11.45 4.69
C MET A 124 -15.09 -10.46 4.60
N LEU A 125 -14.12 -10.54 5.53
CA LEU A 125 -12.95 -9.70 5.49
C LEU A 125 -12.04 -10.00 4.27
N TYR A 126 -12.02 -11.22 3.78
CA TYR A 126 -11.24 -11.57 2.59
C TYR A 126 -11.99 -11.30 1.27
N LEU A 127 -13.31 -11.12 1.29
CA LEU A 127 -14.10 -10.89 0.07
C LEU A 127 -13.58 -9.71 -0.78
N PRO A 128 -13.33 -8.50 -0.22
CA PRO A 128 -12.84 -7.39 -1.01
C PRO A 128 -11.46 -7.62 -1.62
N ILE A 129 -10.67 -8.53 -1.05
CA ILE A 129 -9.31 -8.86 -1.53
C ILE A 129 -9.37 -9.89 -2.67
N ILE A 130 -10.40 -10.75 -2.68
CA ILE A 130 -10.54 -11.85 -3.65
C ILE A 130 -11.42 -11.45 -4.83
N ILE A 131 -12.44 -10.62 -4.60
CA ILE A 131 -13.38 -10.20 -5.65
C ILE A 131 -12.65 -9.32 -6.67
N PRO A 132 -12.85 -9.54 -7.98
CA PRO A 132 -12.33 -8.64 -9.00
C PRO A 132 -12.81 -7.19 -8.79
N ASP A 133 -11.91 -6.23 -8.91
CA ASP A 133 -12.19 -4.79 -8.65
C ASP A 133 -13.40 -4.27 -9.43
N ILE A 134 -13.54 -4.69 -10.70
CA ILE A 134 -14.70 -4.30 -11.53
C ILE A 134 -16.01 -4.79 -10.93
N ALA A 135 -16.05 -6.04 -10.46
CA ALA A 135 -17.27 -6.60 -9.87
C ALA A 135 -17.64 -5.85 -8.58
N MET A 136 -16.64 -5.57 -7.72
CA MET A 136 -16.81 -4.79 -6.51
C MET A 136 -17.29 -3.36 -6.82
N ALA A 137 -16.68 -2.70 -7.81
CA ALA A 137 -17.04 -1.34 -8.21
C ALA A 137 -18.49 -1.25 -8.72
N VAL A 138 -18.94 -2.22 -9.54
CA VAL A 138 -20.32 -2.28 -10.03
C VAL A 138 -21.30 -2.54 -8.88
N MET A 139 -20.98 -3.45 -7.94
CA MET A 139 -21.81 -3.69 -6.76
C MET A 139 -21.94 -2.43 -5.89
N LEU A 140 -20.85 -1.71 -5.67
CA LEU A 140 -20.86 -0.44 -4.91
C LEU A 140 -21.68 0.63 -5.63
N LEU A 141 -21.54 0.77 -6.96
CA LEU A 141 -22.39 1.67 -7.74
C LEU A 141 -23.87 1.36 -7.56
N LEU A 142 -24.27 0.09 -7.73
CA LEU A 142 -25.66 -0.35 -7.57
C LEU A 142 -26.15 -0.09 -6.13
N PHE A 143 -25.32 -0.35 -5.14
CA PHE A 143 -25.63 -0.05 -3.75
C PHE A 143 -25.87 1.44 -3.54
N PHE A 144 -24.99 2.32 -4.02
CA PHE A 144 -25.13 3.76 -3.86
C PHE A 144 -26.34 4.33 -4.61
N VAL A 145 -26.63 3.82 -5.81
CA VAL A 145 -27.83 4.22 -6.56
C VAL A 145 -29.09 3.84 -5.82
N GLN A 146 -29.18 2.60 -5.31
CA GLN A 146 -30.36 2.16 -4.55
C GLN A 146 -30.50 2.90 -3.20
N ALA A 147 -29.39 3.08 -2.48
CA ALA A 147 -29.34 3.86 -1.25
C ALA A 147 -29.80 5.32 -1.50
N GLY A 148 -29.33 5.91 -2.59
CA GLY A 148 -29.75 7.26 -3.00
C GLY A 148 -31.24 7.36 -3.29
N GLN A 149 -31.83 6.38 -3.99
CA GLN A 149 -33.27 6.35 -4.25
C GLN A 149 -34.08 6.18 -2.96
N LEU A 150 -33.60 5.34 -2.03
CA LEU A 150 -34.27 5.16 -0.74
C LEU A 150 -34.21 6.43 0.11
N LEU A 151 -33.05 7.07 0.19
CA LEU A 151 -32.85 8.33 0.93
C LEU A 151 -33.68 9.46 0.34
N ALA A 152 -33.80 9.54 -0.98
CA ALA A 152 -34.64 10.54 -1.65
C ALA A 152 -36.12 10.42 -1.25
N ARG A 153 -36.62 9.20 -0.99
CA ARG A 153 -38.02 8.99 -0.52
C ARG A 153 -38.29 9.60 0.86
N ILE A 154 -37.26 9.75 1.67
CA ILE A 154 -37.36 10.37 3.02
C ILE A 154 -36.84 11.81 3.04
N GLY A 155 -36.64 12.41 1.86
CA GLY A 155 -36.29 13.83 1.69
C GLY A 155 -34.78 14.12 1.76
N PHE A 156 -33.92 13.10 1.81
CA PHE A 156 -32.47 13.30 1.78
C PHE A 156 -31.93 13.18 0.36
N GLY A 157 -31.34 14.25 -0.14
CA GLY A 157 -30.62 14.24 -1.41
C GLY A 157 -29.31 13.45 -1.28
N PHE A 158 -29.12 12.44 -2.14
CA PHE A 158 -27.89 11.67 -2.21
C PHE A 158 -27.43 11.57 -3.67
N SER A 159 -26.21 11.95 -3.93
CA SER A 159 -25.62 11.89 -5.27
C SER A 159 -24.22 11.29 -5.21
N LEU A 160 -23.80 10.68 -6.32
CA LEU A 160 -22.42 10.23 -6.47
C LEU A 160 -21.47 11.43 -6.43
N GLY A 161 -20.29 11.26 -5.81
CA GLY A 161 -19.31 12.32 -5.65
C GLY A 161 -18.16 11.88 -4.73
N LEU A 162 -17.43 12.84 -4.15
CA LEU A 162 -16.32 12.54 -3.25
C LEU A 162 -16.72 11.65 -2.05
N GLY A 163 -17.92 11.87 -1.50
CA GLY A 163 -18.42 11.08 -0.38
C GLY A 163 -18.60 9.60 -0.72
N THR A 164 -19.16 9.29 -1.89
CA THR A 164 -19.34 7.90 -2.33
C THR A 164 -18.01 7.22 -2.66
N ILE A 165 -17.05 7.95 -3.23
CA ILE A 165 -15.71 7.45 -3.45
C ILE A 165 -15.05 7.12 -2.10
N ILE A 166 -15.09 8.04 -1.12
CA ILE A 166 -14.52 7.81 0.21
C ILE A 166 -15.14 6.59 0.87
N LEU A 167 -16.46 6.46 0.87
CA LEU A 167 -17.16 5.32 1.45
C LEU A 167 -16.81 4.00 0.76
N ALA A 168 -16.69 4.00 -0.57
CA ALA A 168 -16.25 2.85 -1.34
C ALA A 168 -14.83 2.44 -0.95
N HIS A 169 -13.91 3.41 -0.87
CA HIS A 169 -12.53 3.15 -0.47
C HIS A 169 -12.42 2.66 0.98
N VAL A 170 -13.22 3.20 1.90
CA VAL A 170 -13.28 2.68 3.27
C VAL A 170 -13.74 1.23 3.28
N ALA A 171 -14.75 0.87 2.49
CA ALA A 171 -15.32 -0.47 2.48
C ALA A 171 -14.30 -1.57 2.16
N PHE A 172 -13.45 -1.37 1.14
CA PHE A 172 -12.43 -2.37 0.83
C PHE A 172 -11.15 -2.22 1.68
N ASN A 173 -10.75 -1.00 2.02
CA ASN A 173 -9.53 -0.76 2.80
C ASN A 173 -9.58 -1.29 4.23
N ILE A 174 -10.77 -1.38 4.85
CA ILE A 174 -10.94 -2.03 6.16
C ILE A 174 -10.34 -3.45 6.13
N SER A 175 -10.59 -4.19 5.06
CA SER A 175 -10.07 -5.56 4.89
C SER A 175 -8.55 -5.60 4.80
N TYR A 176 -7.95 -4.74 3.98
CA TYR A 176 -6.49 -4.67 3.83
C TYR A 176 -5.81 -4.30 5.15
N VAL A 177 -6.32 -3.28 5.84
CA VAL A 177 -5.78 -2.88 7.16
C VAL A 177 -5.96 -3.99 8.18
N ALA A 178 -7.14 -4.59 8.26
CA ALA A 178 -7.42 -5.67 9.22
C ALA A 178 -6.47 -6.85 9.03
N VAL A 179 -6.23 -7.29 7.80
CA VAL A 179 -5.31 -8.40 7.50
C VAL A 179 -3.87 -8.07 7.91
N VAL A 180 -3.38 -6.86 7.61
CA VAL A 180 -2.01 -6.45 7.99
C VAL A 180 -1.85 -6.35 9.50
N VAL A 181 -2.83 -5.78 10.20
CA VAL A 181 -2.80 -5.65 11.67
C VAL A 181 -2.93 -7.03 12.33
N ARG A 182 -3.78 -7.94 11.80
CA ARG A 182 -3.90 -9.32 12.30
C ARG A 182 -2.61 -10.10 12.15
N ALA A 183 -1.90 -9.96 11.04
CA ALA A 183 -0.58 -10.58 10.85
C ALA A 183 0.39 -10.15 11.95
N ARG A 184 0.35 -8.87 12.37
CA ARG A 184 1.18 -8.38 13.48
C ARG A 184 0.72 -8.89 14.85
N LEU A 185 -0.60 -9.04 15.04
CA LEU A 185 -1.17 -9.60 16.27
C LEU A 185 -0.89 -11.11 16.43
N ALA A 186 -0.75 -11.85 15.33
CA ALA A 186 -0.43 -13.28 15.38
C ALA A 186 0.95 -13.56 15.99
N ASP A 187 1.90 -12.65 15.79
CA ASP A 187 3.27 -12.73 16.35
C ASP A 187 3.37 -12.08 17.74
N PHE A 188 2.24 -11.63 18.31
CA PHE A 188 2.22 -10.89 19.58
C PHE A 188 2.31 -11.84 20.77
N ASP A 189 3.31 -11.63 21.65
CA ASP A 189 3.45 -12.36 22.89
C ASP A 189 2.45 -11.87 23.96
N LYS A 190 1.44 -12.69 24.22
CA LYS A 190 0.39 -12.39 25.22
C LYS A 190 0.93 -12.31 26.64
N SER A 191 2.09 -12.91 26.94
CA SER A 191 2.71 -12.81 28.26
C SER A 191 3.04 -11.39 28.68
N LEU A 192 3.27 -10.48 27.73
CA LEU A 192 3.51 -9.05 27.99
C LEU A 192 2.28 -8.35 28.56
N GLU A 193 1.08 -8.74 28.11
CA GLU A 193 -0.17 -8.21 28.67
C GLU A 193 -0.46 -8.82 30.05
N GLU A 194 -0.13 -10.09 30.27
CA GLU A 194 -0.25 -10.76 31.57
C GLU A 194 0.68 -10.11 32.58
N ALA A 195 1.95 -9.88 32.23
CA ALA A 195 2.91 -9.18 33.09
C ALA A 195 2.46 -7.74 33.43
N ALA A 196 1.82 -7.03 32.50
CA ALA A 196 1.28 -5.70 32.80
C ALA A 196 0.12 -5.78 33.82
N ARG A 197 -0.74 -6.80 33.71
CA ARG A 197 -1.83 -7.02 34.69
C ARG A 197 -1.31 -7.42 36.06
N ASP A 198 -0.24 -8.22 36.12
CA ASP A 198 0.43 -8.55 37.37
C ASP A 198 1.01 -7.31 38.09
N LEU A 199 1.33 -6.27 37.31
CA LEU A 199 1.73 -4.94 37.83
C LEU A 199 0.52 -4.00 38.09
N TYR A 200 -0.68 -4.56 38.23
CA TYR A 200 -1.94 -3.84 38.48
C TYR A 200 -2.38 -2.87 37.39
N ALA A 201 -1.91 -3.04 36.15
CA ALA A 201 -2.41 -2.26 35.02
C ALA A 201 -3.86 -2.70 34.66
N ASN A 202 -4.75 -1.71 34.52
CA ASN A 202 -6.08 -1.98 33.99
C ASN A 202 -6.05 -2.22 32.47
N GLU A 203 -7.15 -2.73 31.89
CA GLU A 203 -7.24 -3.08 30.45
C GLU A 203 -6.88 -1.91 29.53
N TRP A 204 -7.27 -0.67 29.88
CA TRP A 204 -6.94 0.51 29.08
C TRP A 204 -5.46 0.85 29.13
N ASN A 205 -4.83 0.76 30.31
CA ASN A 205 -3.41 1.00 30.47
C ASN A 205 -2.58 -0.08 29.78
N THR A 206 -2.97 -1.35 29.88
CA THR A 206 -2.36 -2.47 29.15
C THR A 206 -2.45 -2.25 27.65
N PHE A 207 -3.63 -1.90 27.14
CA PHE A 207 -3.80 -1.60 25.72
C PHE A 207 -2.92 -0.44 25.26
N ARG A 208 -2.98 0.70 25.97
CA ARG A 208 -2.30 1.93 25.55
C ARG A 208 -0.78 1.84 25.63
N HIS A 209 -0.23 1.17 26.66
CA HIS A 209 1.20 1.20 26.96
C HIS A 209 1.92 -0.09 26.53
N VAL A 210 1.22 -1.18 26.31
CA VAL A 210 1.81 -2.47 25.88
C VAL A 210 1.32 -2.85 24.48
N THR A 211 0.03 -3.10 24.32
CA THR A 211 -0.51 -3.62 23.06
C THR A 211 -0.34 -2.64 21.91
N LEU A 212 -0.85 -1.42 22.04
CA LEU A 212 -0.88 -0.43 20.97
C LEU A 212 0.52 -0.07 20.44
N PRO A 213 1.54 0.18 21.28
CA PRO A 213 2.90 0.42 20.78
C PRO A 213 3.49 -0.76 20.01
N LEU A 214 3.24 -1.98 20.45
CA LEU A 214 3.78 -3.19 19.81
C LEU A 214 3.11 -3.52 18.48
N ILE A 215 1.84 -3.19 18.31
CA ILE A 215 1.13 -3.37 17.04
C ILE A 215 1.20 -2.13 16.13
N MET A 216 1.70 -0.99 16.62
CA MET A 216 1.78 0.27 15.87
C MET A 216 2.48 0.12 14.51
N PRO A 217 3.59 -0.62 14.36
CA PRO A 217 4.20 -0.85 13.05
C PRO A 217 3.24 -1.53 12.07
N GLY A 218 2.40 -2.46 12.54
CA GLY A 218 1.35 -3.10 11.74
C GLY A 218 0.24 -2.12 11.35
N ILE A 219 -0.20 -1.27 12.29
CA ILE A 219 -1.22 -0.23 12.04
C ILE A 219 -0.70 0.76 10.97
N LEU A 220 0.53 1.25 11.14
CA LEU A 220 1.15 2.17 10.18
C LEU A 220 1.37 1.50 8.81
N GLY A 221 1.77 0.23 8.78
CA GLY A 221 1.90 -0.55 7.55
C GLY A 221 0.56 -0.70 6.83
N GLY A 222 -0.50 -1.04 7.55
CA GLY A 222 -1.87 -1.11 7.04
C GLY A 222 -2.38 0.23 6.52
N ALA A 223 -2.12 1.31 7.26
CA ALA A 223 -2.49 2.67 6.85
C ALA A 223 -1.79 3.09 5.56
N LEU A 224 -0.49 2.84 5.44
CA LEU A 224 0.28 3.16 4.24
C LEU A 224 -0.18 2.33 3.03
N LEU A 225 -0.50 1.07 3.23
CA LEU A 225 -1.07 0.22 2.19
C LEU A 225 -2.42 0.77 1.72
N ALA A 226 -3.34 1.07 2.66
CA ALA A 226 -4.65 1.65 2.35
C ALA A 226 -4.53 2.99 1.62
N PHE A 227 -3.60 3.85 2.03
CA PHE A 227 -3.33 5.12 1.37
C PHE A 227 -2.85 4.92 -0.07
N THR A 228 -1.89 4.01 -0.28
CA THR A 228 -1.32 3.74 -1.60
C THR A 228 -2.39 3.16 -2.54
N ILE A 229 -3.16 2.17 -2.09
CA ILE A 229 -4.25 1.59 -2.88
C ILE A 229 -5.30 2.65 -3.23
N SER A 230 -5.69 3.50 -2.27
CA SER A 230 -6.65 4.58 -2.52
C SER A 230 -6.14 5.64 -3.49
N LEU A 231 -4.84 5.94 -3.46
CA LEU A 231 -4.24 6.96 -4.31
C LEU A 231 -4.22 6.53 -5.78
N ASP A 232 -3.95 5.25 -6.03
CA ASP A 232 -3.79 4.67 -7.36
C ASP A 232 -5.10 4.07 -7.91
N ASP A 233 -6.18 4.02 -7.10
CA ASP A 233 -7.43 3.42 -7.54
C ASP A 233 -8.06 4.20 -8.69
N PHE A 234 -8.32 3.47 -9.76
CA PHE A 234 -9.07 3.94 -10.93
C PHE A 234 -10.44 3.28 -11.01
N VAL A 235 -10.52 1.98 -10.77
CA VAL A 235 -11.69 1.17 -11.11
C VAL A 235 -12.88 1.52 -10.21
N VAL A 236 -12.70 1.44 -8.90
CA VAL A 236 -13.78 1.77 -7.95
C VAL A 236 -14.16 3.23 -8.05
N THR A 237 -13.18 4.11 -8.16
CA THR A 237 -13.40 5.55 -8.34
C THR A 237 -14.20 5.85 -9.61
N PHE A 238 -13.91 5.19 -10.74
CA PHE A 238 -14.62 5.40 -12.00
C PHE A 238 -16.13 5.19 -11.87
N PHE A 239 -16.54 4.12 -11.18
CA PHE A 239 -17.95 3.77 -11.00
C PHE A 239 -18.65 4.56 -9.89
N THR A 240 -17.92 5.03 -8.89
CA THR A 240 -18.49 5.70 -7.71
C THR A 240 -18.34 7.21 -7.72
N SER A 241 -17.65 7.77 -8.72
CA SER A 241 -17.47 9.21 -8.90
C SER A 241 -18.73 9.90 -9.45
N GLY A 242 -18.82 11.20 -9.20
CA GLY A 242 -19.86 12.08 -9.71
C GLY A 242 -19.30 13.43 -10.18
N PRO A 243 -20.15 14.37 -10.55
CA PRO A 243 -19.71 15.69 -11.00
C PRO A 243 -18.78 16.36 -9.98
N GLY A 244 -17.63 16.86 -10.44
CA GLY A 244 -16.65 17.56 -9.59
C GLY A 244 -15.75 16.69 -8.72
N SER A 245 -15.89 15.35 -8.76
CA SER A 245 -15.12 14.43 -7.93
C SER A 245 -14.04 13.66 -8.70
N THR A 246 -13.58 14.19 -9.81
CA THR A 246 -12.50 13.58 -10.61
C THR A 246 -11.22 13.48 -9.80
N THR A 247 -10.70 12.25 -9.66
CA THR A 247 -9.40 11.97 -9.04
C THR A 247 -8.28 11.96 -10.09
N LEU A 248 -7.03 11.89 -9.65
CA LEU A 248 -5.89 11.96 -10.53
C LEU A 248 -5.80 10.77 -11.50
N PRO A 249 -5.99 9.49 -11.08
CA PRO A 249 -6.07 8.36 -12.00
C PRO A 249 -7.20 8.52 -13.03
N LEU A 250 -8.35 9.02 -12.62
CA LEU A 250 -9.48 9.27 -13.51
C LEU A 250 -9.17 10.38 -14.53
N ARG A 251 -8.46 11.43 -14.11
CA ARG A 251 -8.01 12.51 -15.00
C ARG A 251 -7.00 11.99 -16.03
N ILE A 252 -6.02 11.18 -15.61
CA ILE A 252 -5.04 10.55 -16.51
C ILE A 252 -5.76 9.70 -17.57
N TYR A 253 -6.70 8.86 -17.16
CA TYR A 253 -7.49 8.05 -18.08
C TYR A 253 -8.25 8.91 -19.10
N SER A 254 -8.87 9.99 -18.66
CA SER A 254 -9.55 10.94 -19.53
C SER A 254 -8.60 11.57 -20.55
N MET A 255 -7.40 11.98 -20.13
CA MET A 255 -6.37 12.55 -21.00
C MET A 255 -5.88 11.52 -22.03
N VAL A 256 -5.65 10.27 -21.63
CA VAL A 256 -5.26 9.18 -22.56
C VAL A 256 -6.33 8.96 -23.62
N LYS A 257 -7.61 8.99 -23.25
CA LYS A 257 -8.73 8.82 -24.19
C LYS A 257 -8.89 9.97 -25.19
N THR A 258 -8.58 11.19 -24.78
CA THR A 258 -8.72 12.38 -25.64
C THR A 258 -7.52 12.64 -26.53
N GLY A 259 -6.41 11.99 -26.29
CA GLY A 259 -5.17 12.08 -27.07
C GLY A 259 -3.93 12.08 -26.17
N ILE A 260 -2.97 11.25 -26.48
CA ILE A 260 -1.74 11.11 -25.69
C ILE A 260 -0.86 12.34 -25.92
N THR A 261 -0.65 13.12 -24.87
CA THR A 261 0.26 14.28 -24.87
C THR A 261 1.44 14.01 -23.93
N PRO A 262 2.62 14.62 -24.15
CA PRO A 262 3.75 14.48 -23.22
C PRO A 262 3.46 14.97 -21.80
N GLU A 263 2.41 15.78 -21.60
CA GLU A 263 1.90 16.18 -20.29
C GLU A 263 1.49 14.96 -19.45
N ILE A 264 0.95 13.91 -20.09
CA ILE A 264 0.62 12.63 -19.42
C ILE A 264 1.88 11.95 -18.91
N ASN A 265 2.96 11.94 -19.71
CA ASN A 265 4.23 11.35 -19.31
C ASN A 265 4.82 12.09 -18.10
N ALA A 266 4.77 13.43 -18.09
CA ALA A 266 5.22 14.22 -16.96
C ALA A 266 4.39 13.95 -15.69
N LEU A 267 3.07 13.87 -15.81
CA LEU A 267 2.17 13.56 -14.71
C LEU A 267 2.40 12.16 -14.15
N SER A 268 2.50 11.16 -15.04
CA SER A 268 2.75 9.76 -14.65
C SER A 268 4.13 9.59 -14.01
N THR A 269 5.14 10.33 -14.49
CA THR A 269 6.48 10.33 -13.87
C THR A 269 6.43 10.90 -12.45
N LEU A 270 5.71 12.00 -12.20
CA LEU A 270 5.55 12.55 -10.86
C LEU A 270 4.79 11.60 -9.92
N MET A 271 3.72 10.95 -10.40
CA MET A 271 3.00 9.95 -9.62
C MET A 271 3.90 8.77 -9.24
N LEU A 272 4.67 8.25 -10.20
CA LEU A 272 5.60 7.16 -9.94
C LEU A 272 6.66 7.54 -8.90
N LEU A 273 7.21 8.75 -9.00
CA LEU A 273 8.17 9.25 -8.02
C LEU A 273 7.52 9.41 -6.64
N ALA A 274 6.31 9.93 -6.56
CA ALA A 274 5.57 10.07 -5.31
C ALA A 274 5.29 8.69 -4.66
N SER A 275 4.82 7.71 -5.44
CA SER A 275 4.59 6.34 -4.96
C SER A 275 5.90 5.69 -4.49
N MET A 276 7.00 5.85 -5.23
CA MET A 276 8.31 5.36 -4.81
C MET A 276 8.77 5.95 -3.47
N VAL A 277 8.62 7.27 -3.30
CA VAL A 277 8.97 7.94 -2.04
C VAL A 277 8.12 7.43 -0.88
N LEU A 278 6.83 7.22 -1.09
CA LEU A 278 5.91 6.65 -0.08
C LEU A 278 6.33 5.23 0.31
N VAL A 279 6.59 4.35 -0.67
CA VAL A 279 7.02 2.97 -0.41
C VAL A 279 8.35 2.92 0.31
N LEU A 280 9.36 3.68 -0.16
CA LEU A 280 10.67 3.72 0.50
C LEU A 280 10.58 4.32 1.91
N GLY A 281 9.76 5.34 2.10
CA GLY A 281 9.48 5.92 3.41
C GLY A 281 8.82 4.90 4.36
N SER A 282 7.85 4.14 3.86
CA SER A 282 7.20 3.05 4.60
C SER A 282 8.23 1.99 5.06
N LEU A 283 9.06 1.51 4.13
CA LEU A 283 10.09 0.53 4.44
C LEU A 283 11.13 1.03 5.45
N ALA A 284 11.48 2.31 5.40
CA ALA A 284 12.39 2.93 6.36
C ALA A 284 11.79 3.02 7.77
N LEU A 285 10.48 3.28 7.88
CA LEU A 285 9.76 3.31 9.15
C LEU A 285 9.58 1.93 9.78
N GLN A 286 9.44 0.88 8.97
CA GLN A 286 9.28 -0.50 9.44
C GLN A 286 10.59 -1.14 9.91
N ARG A 287 11.76 -0.60 9.54
CA ARG A 287 13.09 -1.11 9.95
C ARG A 287 13.51 -0.67 11.36
N LYS A 288 12.77 0.20 12.01
CA LYS A 288 12.97 0.60 13.40
C LYS A 288 12.00 -0.12 14.33
#